data_a353217172c6503643e85ee64a10cfcd
#
_entry.id   a353217172c6503643e85ee64a10cfcd
#
_cell.length_a   1.000
_cell.length_b   1.000
_cell.length_c   1.000
_cell.angle_alpha   90.00
_cell.angle_beta   90.00
_cell.angle_gamma   90.00
#
_symmetry.space_group_name_H-M   'P 1'
#
loop_
_entity.id
_entity.type
_entity.pdbx_description
1 polymer ?
#
loop_
_entity_poly.entity_id
_entity_poly.type
_entity_poly.pdbx_seq_one_letter_code
_entity_poly.pdbx_strand_id
1 'polypeptide(L)'
;MNFTTLLKKVESSKEFRNFKQEHPDAELCIGFFIINYETDINQEQIDYKTKDSVFSFYIQNNEVKFNKEELIETDEKHKIKKISSKINIDLDEIKELVREKLIQENINLRLEKIIAILQMHESQQVWNITIILNGLVIINMLIDSTTKQIIKFDRKNLSDFVRKI
;
A
#
# COMPACT_ATOMS: atom_id res chain seq x y z
N MET A 1 0.66 -11.86 1.24
CA MET A 1 -0.58 -12.00 2.06
C MET A 1 -1.52 -10.86 1.68
N ASN A 2 -2.82 -11.07 1.71
CA ASN A 2 -3.80 -10.00 1.49
C ASN A 2 -3.86 -9.05 2.70
N PHE A 3 -4.28 -7.80 2.45
CA PHE A 3 -4.46 -6.79 3.49
C PHE A 3 -5.38 -7.27 4.61
N THR A 4 -6.54 -7.82 4.25
CA THR A 4 -7.53 -8.31 5.22
C THR A 4 -6.96 -9.40 6.14
N THR A 5 -6.15 -10.29 5.58
CA THR A 5 -5.51 -11.38 6.35
C THR A 5 -4.43 -10.83 7.28
N LEU A 6 -3.59 -9.92 6.78
CA LEU A 6 -2.53 -9.31 7.58
C LEU A 6 -3.12 -8.48 8.73
N LEU A 7 -4.14 -7.67 8.43
CA LEU A 7 -4.82 -6.86 9.43
C LEU A 7 -5.39 -7.73 10.56
N LYS A 8 -6.07 -8.83 10.21
CA LYS A 8 -6.63 -9.76 11.19
C LYS A 8 -5.54 -10.39 12.06
N LYS A 9 -4.41 -10.78 11.48
CA LYS A 9 -3.27 -11.32 12.24
C LYS A 9 -2.68 -10.30 13.20
N VAL A 10 -2.48 -9.06 12.74
CA VAL A 10 -1.98 -7.96 13.57
C VAL A 10 -2.94 -7.69 14.71
N GLU A 11 -4.21 -7.43 14.44
CA GLU A 11 -5.21 -7.05 15.46
C GLU A 11 -5.50 -8.15 16.47
N SER A 12 -5.32 -9.42 16.13
CA SER A 12 -5.48 -10.55 17.05
C SER A 12 -4.24 -10.86 17.88
N SER A 13 -3.12 -10.19 17.63
CA SER A 13 -1.87 -10.41 18.38
C SER A 13 -1.90 -9.79 19.78
N LYS A 14 -1.06 -10.35 20.66
CA LYS A 14 -0.83 -9.80 21.99
C LYS A 14 -0.17 -8.42 21.91
N GLU A 15 0.78 -8.26 21.01
CA GLU A 15 1.50 -7.02 20.76
C GLU A 15 0.56 -5.88 20.41
N PHE A 16 -0.40 -6.14 19.52
CA PHE A 16 -1.40 -5.14 19.14
C PHE A 16 -2.37 -4.82 20.28
N ARG A 17 -2.82 -5.82 21.04
CA ARG A 17 -3.69 -5.58 22.21
C ARG A 17 -2.99 -4.68 23.24
N ASN A 18 -1.73 -4.94 23.54
CA ASN A 18 -0.93 -4.09 24.44
C ASN A 18 -0.80 -2.67 23.85
N PHE A 19 -0.48 -2.56 22.59
CA PHE A 19 -0.41 -1.28 21.89
C PHE A 19 -1.70 -0.47 21.99
N LYS A 20 -2.86 -1.11 21.77
CA LYS A 20 -4.17 -0.43 21.84
C LYS A 20 -4.54 -0.02 23.27
N GLN A 21 -4.06 -0.71 24.30
CA GLN A 21 -4.21 -0.29 25.69
C GLN A 21 -3.42 0.98 25.98
N GLU A 22 -2.20 1.10 25.44
CA GLU A 22 -1.35 2.29 25.58
C GLU A 22 -1.80 3.45 24.69
N HIS A 23 -2.38 3.14 23.51
CA HIS A 23 -2.82 4.09 22.50
C HIS A 23 -4.26 3.82 22.06
N PRO A 24 -5.27 4.05 22.94
CA PRO A 24 -6.67 3.72 22.62
C PRO A 24 -7.24 4.56 21.47
N ASP A 25 -6.65 5.72 21.19
CA ASP A 25 -7.01 6.65 20.12
C ASP A 25 -6.30 6.37 18.78
N ALA A 26 -5.41 5.37 18.73
CA ALA A 26 -4.70 5.03 17.50
C ALA A 26 -5.67 4.58 16.40
N GLU A 27 -5.46 5.10 15.19
CA GLU A 27 -6.30 4.86 14.03
C GLU A 27 -5.54 4.19 12.91
N LEU A 28 -6.13 3.19 12.26
CA LEU A 28 -5.63 2.57 11.04
C LEU A 28 -5.48 3.63 9.95
N CYS A 29 -4.33 3.72 9.31
CA CYS A 29 -4.08 4.79 8.34
C CYS A 29 -3.47 4.33 7.01
N ILE A 30 -2.69 3.25 6.98
CA ILE A 30 -2.03 2.76 5.76
C ILE A 30 -1.93 1.24 5.78
N GLY A 31 -2.18 0.62 4.62
CA GLY A 31 -1.69 -0.72 4.31
C GLY A 31 -0.61 -0.60 3.24
N PHE A 32 0.57 -1.13 3.48
CA PHE A 32 1.71 -1.03 2.57
C PHE A 32 2.22 -2.41 2.19
N PHE A 33 2.35 -2.65 0.87
CA PHE A 33 2.75 -3.94 0.33
C PHE A 33 3.72 -3.78 -0.83
N ILE A 34 4.79 -4.57 -0.83
CA ILE A 34 5.66 -4.72 -1.98
C ILE A 34 5.61 -6.19 -2.39
N ILE A 35 5.18 -6.43 -3.62
CA ILE A 35 5.19 -7.73 -4.27
C ILE A 35 6.35 -7.74 -5.26
N ASN A 36 7.34 -8.57 -5.00
CA ASN A 36 8.55 -8.64 -5.79
C ASN A 36 8.57 -9.91 -6.62
N TYR A 37 8.57 -9.77 -7.95
CA TYR A 37 8.56 -10.89 -8.89
C TYR A 37 9.96 -11.35 -9.30
N GLU A 38 10.99 -10.59 -8.95
CA GLU A 38 12.37 -10.96 -9.22
C GLU A 38 13.01 -11.76 -8.07
N THR A 39 12.51 -11.52 -6.86
CA THR A 39 12.90 -12.25 -5.65
C THR A 39 11.65 -12.70 -4.91
N ASP A 40 11.76 -13.66 -4.01
CA ASP A 40 10.63 -14.10 -3.18
C ASP A 40 10.47 -13.23 -1.91
N ILE A 41 11.14 -12.09 -1.86
CA ILE A 41 11.12 -11.20 -0.70
C ILE A 41 10.05 -10.12 -0.90
N ASN A 42 8.92 -10.32 -0.26
CA ASN A 42 7.82 -9.36 -0.19
C ASN A 42 7.91 -8.55 1.11
N GLN A 43 7.37 -7.34 1.11
CA GLN A 43 7.19 -6.52 2.31
C GLN A 43 5.70 -6.29 2.52
N GLU A 44 5.29 -6.39 3.77
CA GLU A 44 3.88 -6.27 4.16
C GLU A 44 3.81 -5.57 5.51
N GLN A 45 3.09 -4.46 5.59
CA GLN A 45 2.90 -3.76 6.86
C GLN A 45 1.55 -3.05 6.94
N ILE A 46 1.10 -2.85 8.17
CA ILE A 46 -0.11 -2.09 8.52
C ILE A 46 0.30 -0.97 9.46
N ASP A 47 -0.08 0.26 9.13
CA ASP A 47 0.27 1.42 9.92
C ASP A 47 -0.94 1.96 10.69
N TYR A 48 -0.69 2.26 11.96
CA TYR A 48 -1.60 2.99 12.85
C TYR A 48 -0.98 4.31 13.23
N LYS A 49 -1.78 5.36 13.24
CA LYS A 49 -1.34 6.68 13.65
C LYS A 49 -1.95 7.10 14.98
N THR A 50 -1.18 7.85 15.74
CA THR A 50 -1.62 8.68 16.86
C THR A 50 -1.45 10.14 16.46
N LYS A 51 -1.65 11.07 17.39
CA LYS A 51 -1.49 12.50 17.13
C LYS A 51 -0.08 12.86 16.62
N ASP A 52 0.95 12.19 17.14
CA ASP A 52 2.37 12.54 16.95
C ASP A 52 3.24 11.41 16.42
N SER A 53 2.70 10.22 16.21
CA SER A 53 3.50 9.04 15.82
C SER A 53 2.76 8.14 14.84
N VAL A 54 3.54 7.37 14.08
CA VAL A 54 3.06 6.25 13.26
C VAL A 54 3.71 4.96 13.78
N PHE A 55 2.90 3.93 13.92
CA PHE A 55 3.32 2.59 14.33
C PHE A 55 3.09 1.64 13.18
N SER A 56 4.16 1.07 12.64
CA SER A 56 4.14 0.15 11.50
C SER A 56 4.25 -1.29 11.99
N PHE A 57 3.16 -2.05 11.87
CA PHE A 57 3.09 -3.45 12.26
C PHE A 57 3.41 -4.37 11.09
N TYR A 58 4.24 -5.36 11.32
CA TYR A 58 4.65 -6.37 10.35
C TYR A 58 4.85 -7.72 11.02
N ILE A 59 4.97 -8.78 10.23
CA ILE A 59 5.22 -10.13 10.74
C ILE A 59 6.66 -10.52 10.42
N GLN A 60 7.39 -10.95 11.44
CA GLN A 60 8.74 -11.49 11.34
C GLN A 60 8.85 -12.75 12.17
N ASN A 61 9.33 -13.84 11.60
CA ASN A 61 9.46 -15.14 12.29
C ASN A 61 8.13 -15.61 12.94
N ASN A 62 7.00 -15.43 12.24
CA ASN A 62 5.65 -15.71 12.73
C ASN A 62 5.19 -14.87 13.95
N GLU A 63 5.92 -13.85 14.31
CA GLU A 63 5.56 -12.92 15.38
C GLU A 63 5.21 -11.55 14.81
N VAL A 64 4.22 -10.91 15.41
CA VAL A 64 3.87 -9.52 15.10
C VAL A 64 4.86 -8.61 15.80
N LYS A 65 5.46 -7.72 15.04
CA LYS A 65 6.39 -6.69 15.52
C LYS A 65 5.95 -5.33 15.02
N PHE A 66 6.45 -4.27 15.62
CA PHE A 66 6.20 -2.92 15.14
C PHE A 66 7.39 -2.00 15.32
N ASN A 67 7.46 -0.99 14.45
CA ASN A 67 8.36 0.14 14.55
C ASN A 67 7.54 1.41 14.82
N LYS A 68 8.12 2.34 15.56
CA LYS A 68 7.53 3.65 15.83
C LYS A 68 8.32 4.73 15.11
N GLU A 69 7.62 5.62 14.42
CA GLU A 69 8.18 6.82 13.81
C GLU A 69 7.43 8.06 14.29
N GLU A 70 8.14 9.14 14.56
CA GLU A 70 7.51 10.40 14.92
C GLU A 70 6.99 11.11 13.66
N LEU A 71 5.75 11.63 13.73
CA LEU A 71 5.19 12.45 12.68
C LEU A 71 5.74 13.87 12.80
N ILE A 72 6.37 14.35 11.73
CA ILE A 72 6.63 15.76 11.53
C ILE A 72 5.34 16.38 10.99
N GLU A 73 4.79 17.37 11.68
CA GLU A 73 3.60 18.08 11.21
C GLU A 73 3.89 18.71 9.84
N THR A 74 3.21 18.21 8.82
CA THR A 74 3.16 18.79 7.50
C THR A 74 1.85 19.56 7.34
N ASP A 75 1.74 20.35 6.26
CA ASP A 75 0.50 21.05 5.94
C ASP A 75 -0.71 20.10 5.82
N GLU A 76 -1.92 20.62 5.88
CA GLU A 76 -3.18 19.87 5.79
C GLU A 76 -3.27 18.93 4.56
N LYS A 77 -2.57 19.28 3.46
CA LYS A 77 -2.56 18.53 2.21
C LYS A 77 -1.84 17.18 2.30
N HIS A 78 -0.85 17.05 3.20
CA HIS A 78 0.00 15.87 3.36
C HIS A 78 -0.29 15.11 4.65
N LYS A 79 -1.36 15.49 5.33
CA LYS A 79 -1.78 14.85 6.58
C LYS A 79 -2.27 13.43 6.32
N ILE A 80 -1.69 12.46 7.03
CA ILE A 80 -2.14 11.07 6.99
C ILE A 80 -3.52 10.97 7.63
N LYS A 81 -4.51 10.45 6.91
CA LYS A 81 -5.89 10.29 7.37
C LYS A 81 -6.19 8.83 7.69
N LYS A 82 -7.12 8.61 8.61
CA LYS A 82 -7.61 7.25 8.91
C LYS A 82 -8.25 6.60 7.69
N ILE A 83 -8.13 5.28 7.61
CA ILE A 83 -8.82 4.45 6.63
C ILE A 83 -9.76 3.46 7.31
N SER A 84 -10.73 2.96 6.54
CA SER A 84 -11.59 1.86 6.95
C SER A 84 -10.89 0.52 6.67
N SER A 85 -11.11 -0.45 7.56
CA SER A 85 -10.70 -1.84 7.33
C SER A 85 -11.55 -2.54 6.26
N LYS A 86 -12.71 -1.96 5.90
CA LYS A 86 -13.63 -2.51 4.91
C LYS A 86 -13.19 -2.13 3.51
N ILE A 87 -12.83 -3.13 2.72
CA ILE A 87 -12.46 -3.01 1.32
C ILE A 87 -13.20 -4.05 0.50
N ASN A 88 -13.48 -3.74 -0.76
CA ASN A 88 -14.12 -4.66 -1.70
C ASN A 88 -13.14 -5.25 -2.72
N ILE A 89 -11.91 -4.77 -2.74
CA ILE A 89 -10.83 -5.31 -3.56
C ILE A 89 -9.56 -5.43 -2.72
N ASP A 90 -8.93 -6.59 -2.76
CA ASP A 90 -7.69 -6.86 -2.03
C ASP A 90 -6.56 -7.28 -2.99
N LEU A 91 -5.37 -7.54 -2.51
CA LEU A 91 -4.15 -7.72 -3.30
C LEU A 91 -4.24 -8.81 -4.37
N ASP A 92 -4.90 -9.94 -4.10
CA ASP A 92 -5.01 -11.01 -5.09
C ASP A 92 -5.78 -10.56 -6.33
N GLU A 93 -6.91 -9.84 -6.13
CA GLU A 93 -7.66 -9.25 -7.24
C GLU A 93 -6.87 -8.12 -7.92
N ILE A 94 -6.12 -7.32 -7.17
CA ILE A 94 -5.27 -6.26 -7.73
C ILE A 94 -4.21 -6.83 -8.65
N LYS A 95 -3.56 -7.94 -8.27
CA LYS A 95 -2.57 -8.62 -9.13
C LYS A 95 -3.18 -9.04 -10.47
N GLU A 96 -4.38 -9.62 -10.45
CA GLU A 96 -5.09 -10.00 -11.66
C GLU A 96 -5.47 -8.78 -12.50
N LEU A 97 -6.00 -7.74 -11.87
CA LEU A 97 -6.36 -6.49 -12.54
C LEU A 97 -5.17 -5.81 -13.20
N VAL A 98 -4.00 -5.83 -12.55
CA VAL A 98 -2.74 -5.31 -13.13
C VAL A 98 -2.38 -6.10 -14.39
N ARG A 99 -2.42 -7.44 -14.35
CA ARG A 99 -2.12 -8.28 -15.51
C ARG A 99 -3.07 -8.03 -16.68
N GLU A 100 -4.38 -7.98 -16.39
CA GLU A 100 -5.41 -7.69 -17.39
C GLU A 100 -5.19 -6.31 -18.03
N LYS A 101 -4.88 -5.31 -17.22
CA LYS A 101 -4.66 -3.95 -17.70
C LYS A 101 -3.42 -3.85 -18.59
N LEU A 102 -2.34 -4.52 -18.24
CA LEU A 102 -1.13 -4.59 -19.07
C LEU A 102 -1.43 -5.21 -20.44
N ILE A 103 -2.25 -6.27 -20.49
CA ILE A 103 -2.67 -6.91 -21.74
C ILE A 103 -3.54 -5.95 -22.57
N GLN A 104 -4.53 -5.30 -21.96
CA GLN A 104 -5.42 -4.34 -22.63
C GLN A 104 -4.66 -3.17 -23.26
N GLU A 105 -3.61 -2.71 -22.59
CA GLU A 105 -2.76 -1.60 -23.05
C GLU A 105 -1.63 -2.05 -24.00
N ASN A 106 -1.59 -3.32 -24.38
CA ASN A 106 -0.54 -3.93 -25.23
C ASN A 106 0.87 -3.75 -24.66
N ILE A 107 1.02 -3.82 -23.34
CA ILE A 107 2.31 -3.70 -22.67
C ILE A 107 2.89 -5.09 -22.47
N ASN A 108 3.92 -5.45 -23.24
CA ASN A 108 4.59 -6.77 -23.22
C ASN A 108 5.92 -6.75 -22.47
N LEU A 109 6.02 -5.92 -21.44
CA LEU A 109 7.21 -5.83 -20.60
C LEU A 109 7.07 -6.75 -19.38
N ARG A 110 8.20 -7.28 -18.91
CA ARG A 110 8.22 -8.13 -17.72
C ARG A 110 7.87 -7.32 -16.48
N LEU A 111 6.92 -7.83 -15.71
CA LEU A 111 6.57 -7.27 -14.41
C LEU A 111 7.63 -7.63 -13.38
N GLU A 112 8.26 -6.61 -12.80
CA GLU A 112 9.32 -6.78 -11.79
C GLU A 112 8.79 -6.59 -10.37
N LYS A 113 7.93 -5.60 -10.15
CA LYS A 113 7.47 -5.26 -8.81
C LYS A 113 6.12 -4.55 -8.85
N ILE A 114 5.29 -4.81 -7.86
CA ILE A 114 4.10 -4.02 -7.55
C ILE A 114 4.27 -3.44 -6.14
N ILE A 115 4.14 -2.13 -6.00
CA ILE A 115 4.02 -1.44 -4.72
C ILE A 115 2.56 -1.03 -4.58
N ALA A 116 1.88 -1.53 -3.55
CA ALA A 116 0.46 -1.26 -3.31
C ALA A 116 0.29 -0.58 -1.96
N ILE A 117 -0.33 0.59 -1.95
CA ILE A 117 -0.59 1.37 -0.75
C ILE A 117 -2.08 1.63 -0.63
N LEU A 118 -2.70 1.07 0.40
CA LEU A 118 -4.08 1.40 0.78
C LEU A 118 -4.04 2.66 1.64
N GLN A 119 -4.68 3.72 1.16
CA GLN A 119 -4.63 5.02 1.82
C GLN A 119 -5.84 5.87 1.48
N MET A 120 -6.03 6.94 2.24
CA MET A 120 -6.96 8.00 1.87
C MET A 120 -6.27 8.95 0.88
N HIS A 121 -6.88 9.16 -0.28
CA HIS A 121 -6.44 10.13 -1.28
C HIS A 121 -7.55 11.17 -1.46
N GLU A 122 -7.28 12.40 -1.02
CA GLU A 122 -8.31 13.44 -0.90
C GLU A 122 -9.43 12.95 0.07
N SER A 123 -10.63 12.71 -0.43
CA SER A 123 -11.78 12.21 0.35
C SER A 123 -12.15 10.77 0.01
N GLN A 124 -11.29 10.04 -0.70
CA GLN A 124 -11.57 8.72 -1.24
C GLN A 124 -10.52 7.71 -0.79
N GLN A 125 -10.95 6.56 -0.31
CA GLN A 125 -10.02 5.48 0.03
C GLN A 125 -9.66 4.68 -1.21
N VAL A 126 -8.37 4.64 -1.50
CA VAL A 126 -7.83 4.04 -2.74
C VAL A 126 -6.68 3.10 -2.47
N TRP A 127 -6.49 2.17 -3.38
CA TRP A 127 -5.23 1.50 -3.61
C TRP A 127 -4.40 2.33 -4.59
N ASN A 128 -3.31 2.88 -4.12
CA ASN A 128 -2.31 3.55 -4.95
C ASN A 128 -1.27 2.51 -5.35
N ILE A 129 -1.25 2.17 -6.63
CA ILE A 129 -0.45 1.07 -7.18
C ILE A 129 0.67 1.66 -8.04
N THR A 130 1.91 1.29 -7.72
CA THR A 130 3.06 1.54 -8.59
C THR A 130 3.51 0.22 -9.19
N ILE A 131 3.43 0.11 -10.50
CA ILE A 131 3.84 -1.06 -11.27
C ILE A 131 5.21 -0.76 -11.88
N ILE A 132 6.20 -1.59 -11.55
CA ILE A 132 7.57 -1.46 -12.08
C ILE A 132 7.79 -2.59 -13.08
N LEU A 133 8.10 -2.21 -14.31
CA LEU A 133 8.37 -3.09 -15.43
C LEU A 133 9.85 -2.98 -15.83
N ASN A 134 10.37 -4.01 -16.48
CA ASN A 134 11.72 -3.95 -17.01
C ASN A 134 11.88 -2.81 -18.06
N GLY A 135 13.08 -2.29 -18.22
CA GLY A 135 13.35 -1.18 -19.13
C GLY A 135 13.01 0.20 -18.57
N LEU A 136 12.96 0.36 -17.24
CA LEU A 136 12.71 1.62 -16.56
C LEU A 136 11.32 2.21 -16.87
N VAL A 137 10.31 1.35 -16.98
CA VAL A 137 8.91 1.76 -17.17
C VAL A 137 8.19 1.65 -15.86
N ILE A 138 7.53 2.74 -15.45
CA ILE A 138 6.71 2.81 -14.24
C ILE A 138 5.30 3.19 -14.63
N ILE A 139 4.32 2.47 -14.07
CA ILE A 139 2.90 2.77 -14.24
C ILE A 139 2.32 3.08 -12.86
N ASN A 140 1.63 4.20 -12.76
CA ASN A 140 0.83 4.55 -11.59
C ASN A 140 -0.64 4.26 -11.87
N MET A 141 -1.27 3.51 -10.98
CA MET A 141 -2.68 3.17 -11.08
C MET A 141 -3.37 3.44 -9.73
N LEU A 142 -4.51 4.13 -9.78
CA LEU A 142 -5.37 4.33 -8.61
C LEU A 142 -6.63 3.50 -8.78
N ILE A 143 -6.97 2.74 -7.76
CA ILE A 143 -8.18 1.90 -7.72
C ILE A 143 -9.01 2.30 -6.50
N ASP A 144 -10.28 2.60 -6.70
CA ASP A 144 -11.21 2.79 -5.59
C ASP A 144 -11.36 1.48 -4.80
N SER A 145 -11.09 1.52 -3.50
CA SER A 145 -11.12 0.32 -2.66
C SER A 145 -12.53 -0.24 -2.42
N THR A 146 -13.56 0.55 -2.67
CA THR A 146 -14.97 0.19 -2.49
C THR A 146 -15.63 -0.21 -3.80
N THR A 147 -15.50 0.62 -4.84
CA THR A 147 -16.17 0.40 -6.15
C THR A 147 -15.37 -0.49 -7.10
N LYS A 148 -14.09 -0.71 -6.82
CA LYS A 148 -13.13 -1.43 -7.68
C LYS A 148 -12.80 -0.69 -8.99
N GLN A 149 -13.25 0.54 -9.16
CA GLN A 149 -12.99 1.31 -10.39
C GLN A 149 -11.53 1.75 -10.45
N ILE A 150 -10.94 1.64 -11.64
CA ILE A 150 -9.66 2.25 -11.95
C ILE A 150 -9.90 3.74 -12.19
N ILE A 151 -9.40 4.58 -11.28
CA ILE A 151 -9.57 6.04 -11.35
C ILE A 151 -8.50 6.65 -12.24
N LYS A 152 -7.30 6.07 -12.25
CA LYS A 152 -6.14 6.58 -12.96
C LYS A 152 -5.26 5.44 -13.43
N PHE A 153 -4.74 5.56 -14.65
CA PHE A 153 -3.72 4.69 -15.20
C PHE A 153 -2.75 5.54 -16.01
N ASP A 154 -1.50 5.69 -15.53
CA ASP A 154 -0.54 6.65 -16.08
C ASP A 154 0.82 5.99 -16.24
N ARG A 155 1.28 5.87 -17.49
CA ARG A 155 2.55 5.25 -17.85
C ARG A 155 3.64 6.32 -17.97
N LYS A 156 4.78 6.08 -17.31
CA LYS A 156 5.97 6.93 -17.40
C LYS A 156 7.22 6.08 -17.72
N ASN A 157 8.01 6.55 -18.66
CA ASN A 157 9.33 5.98 -18.92
C ASN A 157 10.37 6.84 -18.21
N LEU A 158 11.18 6.23 -17.33
CA LEU A 158 12.24 6.97 -16.63
C LEU A 158 13.28 7.54 -17.60
N SER A 159 13.51 6.89 -18.75
CA SER A 159 14.34 7.39 -19.81
C SER A 159 13.90 8.76 -20.36
N ASP A 160 12.60 9.10 -20.26
CA ASP A 160 12.06 10.39 -20.71
C ASP A 160 12.48 11.53 -19.80
N PHE A 161 12.75 11.25 -18.52
CA PHE A 161 13.28 12.24 -17.58
C PHE A 161 14.76 12.55 -17.80
N VAL A 162 15.56 11.58 -18.25
CA VAL A 162 16.99 11.75 -18.52
C VAL A 162 17.22 12.61 -19.76
N ARG A 163 16.33 12.58 -20.74
CA ARG A 163 16.41 13.36 -21.98
C ARG A 163 16.09 14.85 -21.80
N LYS A 164 15.49 15.24 -20.68
CA LYS A 164 15.14 16.62 -20.36
C LYS A 164 16.21 17.38 -19.58
N ILE A 165 17.26 16.70 -19.22
CA ILE A 165 18.46 17.28 -18.60
C ILE A 165 19.49 17.57 -19.70
#